data_3c0ee647a83e1471c337382600e5ba2f
#
_entry.id   3c0ee647a83e1471c337382600e5ba2f
#
_cell.length_a   1.000
_cell.length_b   1.000
_cell.length_c   1.000
_cell.angle_alpha   90.00
_cell.angle_beta   90.00
_cell.angle_gamma   90.00
#
_symmetry.space_group_name_H-M   'P 1'
#
loop_
_entity.id
_entity.type
_entity.pdbx_description
1 polymer ?
#
loop_
_entity_poly.entity_id
_entity_poly.type
_entity_poly.pdbx_seq_one_letter_code
_entity_poly.pdbx_strand_id
1 'polypeptide(L)'
;KCDNPYRNYQPLEYKVCKDKEKAAGPDGEIGEAFDINEMISNIGNRGTTVLGSDTNNFLWDASLQVLNSYSLKIIDFEGGFIETDWIMKESIPDERCLIKTHITSYELVSNGITNKIICESKSAGEWFVKNEDYREAEKELTIKILTKAGALSSQSIN
;
A
#
# COMPACT_ATOMS: atom_id res chain seq x y z
N LYS A 1 17.64 3.80 11.72
CA LYS A 1 16.48 3.63 12.60
C LYS A 1 15.61 4.89 12.62
N CYS A 2 14.32 4.71 12.79
CA CYS A 2 13.35 5.80 12.70
C CYS A 2 13.45 6.84 13.83
N ASP A 3 14.09 6.49 14.91
CA ASP A 3 14.31 7.36 16.07
C ASP A 3 15.62 8.16 15.98
N ASN A 4 16.03 8.54 14.77
CA ASN A 4 17.22 9.35 14.56
C ASN A 4 16.96 10.81 14.98
N PRO A 5 17.67 11.34 16.01
CA PRO A 5 17.42 12.69 16.51
C PRO A 5 17.78 13.81 15.52
N TYR A 6 18.51 13.47 14.45
CA TYR A 6 18.93 14.43 13.44
C TYR A 6 17.97 14.53 12.24
N ARG A 7 16.87 13.78 12.26
CA ARG A 7 15.90 13.76 11.17
C ARG A 7 14.48 13.98 11.70
N ASN A 8 13.94 15.12 11.38
CA ASN A 8 12.55 15.43 11.70
C ASN A 8 11.63 14.78 10.67
N TYR A 9 11.03 13.67 11.05
CA TYR A 9 9.99 13.04 10.25
C TYR A 9 8.66 13.74 10.47
N GLN A 10 7.92 13.97 9.40
CA GLN A 10 6.51 14.28 9.51
C GLN A 10 5.77 13.07 10.13
N PRO A 11 4.63 13.28 10.81
CA PRO A 11 3.93 12.20 11.51
C PRO A 11 3.62 10.97 10.65
N LEU A 12 3.26 11.20 9.39
CA LEU A 12 2.99 10.11 8.45
C LEU A 12 4.28 9.37 8.06
N GLU A 13 5.35 10.11 7.78
CA GLU A 13 6.66 9.53 7.47
C GLU A 13 7.22 8.71 8.63
N TYR A 14 7.04 9.19 9.84
CA TYR A 14 7.47 8.47 11.05
C TYR A 14 6.70 7.15 11.20
N LYS A 15 5.39 7.17 10.99
CA LYS A 15 4.57 5.96 11.03
C LYS A 15 5.02 4.95 9.98
N VAL A 16 5.23 5.40 8.74
CA VAL A 16 5.72 4.56 7.64
C VAL A 16 7.09 3.97 7.97
N CYS A 17 8.00 4.77 8.53
CA CYS A 17 9.31 4.31 8.95
C CYS A 17 9.20 3.25 10.07
N LYS A 18 8.34 3.45 11.05
CA LYS A 18 8.10 2.47 12.13
C LYS A 18 7.48 1.18 11.61
N ASP A 19 6.58 1.27 10.66
CA ASP A 19 6.00 0.08 10.05
C ASP A 19 7.05 -0.71 9.23
N LYS A 20 8.00 -0.01 8.60
CA LYS A 20 9.17 -0.64 7.97
C LYS A 20 10.07 -1.34 8.99
N GLU A 21 10.36 -0.72 10.12
CA GLU A 21 11.15 -1.34 11.18
C GLU A 21 10.50 -2.62 11.69
N LYS A 22 9.18 -2.62 11.84
CA LYS A 22 8.43 -3.82 12.25
C LYS A 22 8.45 -4.91 11.18
N ALA A 23 8.40 -4.52 9.90
CA ALA A 23 8.40 -5.46 8.79
C ALA A 23 9.80 -6.07 8.50
N ALA A 24 10.87 -5.38 8.90
CA ALA A 24 12.24 -5.80 8.65
C ALA A 24 12.72 -6.98 9.53
N GLY A 25 11.92 -7.37 10.53
CA GLY A 25 12.26 -8.50 11.42
C GLY A 25 13.34 -8.16 12.45
N PRO A 26 13.88 -9.19 13.14
CA PRO A 26 14.76 -9.00 14.31
C PRO A 26 16.10 -8.36 14.01
N ASP A 27 16.56 -8.38 12.78
CA ASP A 27 17.87 -7.84 12.41
C ASP A 27 17.86 -6.33 12.15
N GLY A 28 16.68 -5.74 12.06
CA GLY A 28 16.49 -4.28 12.07
C GLY A 28 17.12 -3.51 10.90
N GLU A 29 17.61 -4.18 9.88
CA GLU A 29 18.10 -3.52 8.70
C GLU A 29 16.97 -3.22 7.72
N ILE A 30 16.70 -1.93 7.55
CA ILE A 30 15.72 -1.45 6.61
C ILE A 30 16.43 -1.24 5.27
N GLY A 31 16.07 -2.02 4.29
CA GLY A 31 16.16 -1.53 2.94
C GLY A 31 17.17 -2.10 1.98
N GLU A 32 18.22 -2.83 2.36
CA GLU A 32 19.10 -3.43 1.35
C GLU A 32 18.68 -4.86 0.95
N ALA A 33 17.90 -5.52 1.79
CA ALA A 33 17.44 -6.89 1.51
C ALA A 33 16.18 -6.96 0.63
N PHE A 34 15.63 -5.81 0.25
CA PHE A 34 14.36 -5.74 -0.47
C PHE A 34 14.57 -5.30 -1.91
N ASP A 35 15.08 -6.18 -2.75
CA ASP A 35 14.96 -5.97 -4.19
C ASP A 35 13.60 -6.50 -4.65
N ILE A 36 12.63 -5.59 -4.72
CA ILE A 36 11.28 -5.87 -5.22
C ILE A 36 11.35 -6.40 -6.65
N ASN A 37 12.29 -5.91 -7.45
CA ASN A 37 12.46 -6.33 -8.83
C ASN A 37 12.93 -7.79 -8.89
N GLU A 38 13.88 -8.17 -8.03
CA GLU A 38 14.33 -9.55 -7.93
C GLU A 38 13.22 -10.48 -7.43
N MET A 39 12.48 -10.07 -6.40
CA MET A 39 11.37 -10.82 -5.88
C MET A 39 10.25 -10.98 -6.91
N ILE A 40 9.92 -9.93 -7.64
CA ILE A 40 8.89 -9.96 -8.70
C ILE A 40 9.37 -10.77 -9.89
N SER A 41 10.63 -10.66 -10.30
CA SER A 41 11.17 -11.46 -11.39
C SER A 41 11.20 -12.96 -11.08
N ASN A 42 11.53 -13.32 -9.84
CA ASN A 42 11.48 -14.72 -9.38
C ASN A 42 10.06 -15.27 -9.32
N ILE A 43 9.06 -14.44 -9.04
CA ILE A 43 7.65 -14.83 -9.02
C ILE A 43 7.11 -14.91 -10.45
N GLY A 44 7.46 -13.98 -11.32
CA GLY A 44 7.02 -13.94 -12.73
C GLY A 44 7.45 -15.19 -13.53
N ASN A 45 8.57 -15.78 -13.19
CA ASN A 45 9.06 -17.00 -13.82
C ASN A 45 8.30 -18.28 -13.42
N ARG A 46 7.38 -18.19 -12.47
CA ARG A 46 6.64 -19.35 -11.96
C ARG A 46 5.23 -19.50 -12.54
N GLY A 47 4.90 -18.72 -13.58
CA GLY A 47 3.64 -18.87 -14.30
C GLY A 47 2.41 -18.63 -13.44
N THR A 48 2.10 -17.38 -13.16
CA THR A 48 0.82 -17.02 -12.56
C THR A 48 -0.31 -17.40 -13.49
N THR A 49 -1.16 -18.30 -13.06
CA THR A 49 -2.34 -18.68 -13.84
C THR A 49 -3.36 -17.54 -13.79
N VAL A 50 -3.62 -16.95 -14.93
CA VAL A 50 -4.64 -15.91 -15.05
C VAL A 50 -6.00 -16.57 -15.19
N LEU A 51 -6.87 -16.37 -14.22
CA LEU A 51 -8.25 -16.85 -14.24
C LEU A 51 -9.18 -15.77 -14.78
N GLY A 52 -9.18 -15.57 -16.11
CA GLY A 52 -10.24 -14.90 -16.85
C GLY A 52 -10.68 -13.49 -16.43
N SER A 53 -9.98 -12.83 -15.54
CA SER A 53 -10.24 -11.44 -15.12
C SER A 53 -9.01 -10.58 -15.39
N ASP A 54 -9.22 -9.29 -15.66
CA ASP A 54 -8.15 -8.32 -15.90
C ASP A 54 -7.34 -7.96 -14.64
N THR A 55 -7.68 -8.58 -13.52
CA THR A 55 -7.12 -8.27 -12.22
C THR A 55 -6.33 -9.45 -11.69
N ASN A 56 -5.08 -9.24 -11.31
CA ASN A 56 -4.27 -10.27 -10.69
C ASN A 56 -4.82 -10.64 -9.31
N ASN A 57 -5.09 -11.92 -9.08
CA ASN A 57 -5.69 -12.43 -7.85
C ASN A 57 -4.81 -12.17 -6.62
N PHE A 58 -3.49 -12.32 -6.73
CA PHE A 58 -2.58 -12.10 -5.60
C PHE A 58 -2.49 -10.61 -5.23
N LEU A 59 -2.44 -9.74 -6.23
CA LEU A 59 -2.49 -8.29 -6.00
C LEU A 59 -3.82 -7.88 -5.36
N TRP A 60 -4.92 -8.47 -5.81
CA TRP A 60 -6.25 -8.22 -5.28
C TRP A 60 -6.36 -8.64 -3.82
N ASP A 61 -6.04 -9.89 -3.52
CA ASP A 61 -6.12 -10.44 -2.17
C ASP A 61 -5.17 -9.70 -1.21
N ALA A 62 -3.95 -9.41 -1.66
CA ALA A 62 -2.99 -8.64 -0.89
C ALA A 62 -3.50 -7.23 -0.58
N SER A 63 -4.09 -6.57 -1.57
CA SER A 63 -4.66 -5.23 -1.40
C SER A 63 -5.80 -5.23 -0.38
N LEU A 64 -6.70 -6.20 -0.46
CA LEU A 64 -7.77 -6.37 0.53
C LEU A 64 -7.22 -6.60 1.93
N GLN A 65 -6.22 -7.46 2.07
CA GLN A 65 -5.62 -7.75 3.38
C GLN A 65 -4.90 -6.56 3.97
N VAL A 66 -4.17 -5.80 3.16
CA VAL A 66 -3.46 -4.59 3.61
C VAL A 66 -4.43 -3.48 3.98
N LEU A 67 -5.50 -3.30 3.20
CA LEU A 67 -6.49 -2.24 3.41
C LEU A 67 -7.60 -2.63 4.40
N ASN A 68 -7.66 -3.87 4.83
CA ASN A 68 -8.71 -4.38 5.72
C ASN A 68 -8.74 -3.72 7.11
N SER A 69 -7.67 -3.04 7.51
CA SER A 69 -7.64 -2.24 8.74
C SER A 69 -8.50 -0.97 8.63
N TYR A 70 -8.92 -0.62 7.43
CA TYR A 70 -9.77 0.54 7.15
C TYR A 70 -11.16 0.08 6.69
N SER A 71 -12.17 0.94 6.84
CA SER A 71 -13.48 0.71 6.22
C SER A 71 -13.36 0.87 4.71
N LEU A 72 -13.87 -0.10 3.95
CA LEU A 72 -13.85 -0.07 2.50
C LEU A 72 -15.19 0.41 1.96
N LYS A 73 -15.16 1.39 1.06
CA LYS A 73 -16.34 1.98 0.44
C LYS A 73 -16.66 1.35 -0.90
N ILE A 74 -15.63 1.09 -1.72
CA ILE A 74 -15.77 0.50 -3.05
C ILE A 74 -14.86 -0.72 -3.13
N ILE A 75 -15.44 -1.85 -3.57
CA ILE A 75 -14.74 -3.08 -3.87
C ILE A 75 -15.25 -3.56 -5.22
N ASP A 76 -14.49 -3.37 -6.28
CA ASP A 76 -14.82 -3.78 -7.65
C ASP A 76 -13.71 -4.67 -8.20
N PHE A 77 -13.91 -5.98 -8.10
CA PHE A 77 -12.94 -6.96 -8.56
C PHE A 77 -12.75 -6.92 -10.08
N GLU A 78 -13.82 -6.79 -10.84
CA GLU A 78 -13.75 -6.79 -12.30
C GLU A 78 -12.98 -5.58 -12.84
N GLY A 79 -13.24 -4.41 -12.26
CA GLY A 79 -12.53 -3.18 -12.61
C GLY A 79 -11.16 -3.05 -11.93
N GLY A 80 -10.88 -3.86 -10.91
CA GLY A 80 -9.64 -3.80 -10.14
C GLY A 80 -9.58 -2.60 -9.20
N PHE A 81 -10.72 -2.08 -8.75
CA PHE A 81 -10.77 -0.90 -7.89
C PHE A 81 -11.11 -1.23 -6.44
N ILE A 82 -10.35 -0.65 -5.52
CA ILE A 82 -10.65 -0.62 -4.10
C ILE A 82 -10.51 0.83 -3.63
N GLU A 83 -11.53 1.31 -2.95
CA GLU A 83 -11.49 2.64 -2.34
C GLU A 83 -11.91 2.53 -0.87
N THR A 84 -11.11 3.12 0.02
CA THR A 84 -11.44 3.21 1.43
C THR A 84 -12.46 4.32 1.67
N ASP A 85 -13.18 4.22 2.76
CA ASP A 85 -13.90 5.35 3.31
C ASP A 85 -12.89 6.35 3.91
N TRP A 86 -13.37 7.52 4.33
CA TRP A 86 -12.52 8.51 4.96
C TRP A 86 -11.86 7.95 6.23
N ILE A 87 -10.54 8.04 6.27
CA ILE A 87 -9.72 7.62 7.41
C ILE A 87 -9.48 8.86 8.26
N MET A 88 -9.96 8.83 9.50
CA MET A 88 -9.81 9.92 10.45
C MET A 88 -9.07 9.43 11.69
N LYS A 89 -8.25 10.29 12.28
CA LYS A 89 -7.58 10.04 13.56
C LYS A 89 -8.22 10.90 14.64
N GLU A 90 -8.46 10.31 15.80
CA GLU A 90 -9.02 11.05 16.95
C GLU A 90 -8.13 12.21 17.37
N SER A 91 -6.80 12.06 17.22
CA SER A 91 -5.82 13.09 17.55
C SER A 91 -5.84 14.27 16.58
N ILE A 92 -6.37 14.11 15.37
CA ILE A 92 -6.41 15.14 14.33
C ILE A 92 -7.80 15.11 13.66
N PRO A 93 -8.85 15.61 14.35
CA PRO A 93 -10.22 15.50 13.84
C PRO A 93 -10.51 16.38 12.62
N ASP A 94 -9.66 17.38 12.36
CA ASP A 94 -9.81 18.30 11.22
C ASP A 94 -9.06 17.83 9.96
N GLU A 95 -8.56 16.61 9.96
CA GLU A 95 -7.94 16.00 8.80
C GLU A 95 -8.56 14.63 8.50
N ARG A 96 -8.69 14.32 7.22
CA ARG A 96 -9.13 13.01 6.76
C ARG A 96 -8.43 12.64 5.47
N CYS A 97 -8.20 11.34 5.29
CA CYS A 97 -7.58 10.81 4.08
C CYS A 97 -8.38 9.62 3.55
N LEU A 98 -8.30 9.38 2.26
CA LEU A 98 -8.77 8.14 1.66
C LEU A 98 -7.70 7.56 0.74
N ILE A 99 -7.79 6.28 0.49
CA ILE A 99 -6.87 5.54 -0.39
C ILE A 99 -7.69 4.95 -1.53
N LYS A 100 -7.21 5.19 -2.76
CA LYS A 100 -7.72 4.57 -3.98
C LYS A 100 -6.67 3.63 -4.53
N THR A 101 -7.00 2.37 -4.68
CA THR A 101 -6.14 1.35 -5.24
C THR A 101 -6.72 0.86 -6.56
N HIS A 102 -5.90 0.84 -7.59
CA HIS A 102 -6.29 0.34 -8.91
C HIS A 102 -5.28 -0.69 -9.41
N ILE A 103 -5.75 -1.89 -9.63
CA ILE A 103 -4.96 -2.99 -10.17
C ILE A 103 -5.24 -3.06 -11.67
N THR A 104 -4.18 -2.90 -12.48
CA THR A 104 -4.28 -2.74 -13.93
C THR A 104 -3.63 -3.89 -14.70
N SER A 105 -3.15 -4.93 -14.03
CA SER A 105 -2.44 -6.02 -14.65
C SER A 105 -2.95 -7.38 -14.19
N TYR A 106 -2.95 -8.35 -15.10
CA TYR A 106 -3.10 -9.77 -14.80
C TYR A 106 -1.87 -10.36 -14.12
N GLU A 107 -0.72 -9.74 -14.36
CA GLU A 107 0.56 -10.23 -13.87
C GLU A 107 0.92 -9.59 -12.55
N LEU A 108 1.65 -10.32 -11.73
CA LEU A 108 2.20 -9.79 -10.48
C LEU A 108 3.45 -8.97 -10.79
N VAL A 109 3.24 -7.72 -11.19
CA VAL A 109 4.30 -6.77 -11.56
C VAL A 109 4.14 -5.45 -10.78
N SER A 110 5.27 -4.76 -10.57
CA SER A 110 5.30 -3.53 -9.76
C SER A 110 4.47 -2.39 -10.33
N ASN A 111 4.37 -2.31 -11.65
CA ASN A 111 3.56 -1.29 -12.32
C ASN A 111 2.11 -1.73 -12.58
N GLY A 112 1.72 -2.93 -12.11
CA GLY A 112 0.36 -3.46 -12.23
C GLY A 112 -0.60 -2.96 -11.16
N ILE A 113 -0.13 -2.10 -10.28
CA ILE A 113 -0.94 -1.52 -9.20
C ILE A 113 -0.59 -0.05 -9.02
N THR A 114 -1.61 0.76 -8.83
CA THR A 114 -1.49 2.19 -8.52
C THR A 114 -2.25 2.49 -7.24
N ASN A 115 -1.60 3.16 -6.31
CA ASN A 115 -2.22 3.65 -5.09
C ASN A 115 -2.20 5.17 -5.09
N LYS A 116 -3.33 5.78 -4.77
CA LYS A 116 -3.47 7.22 -4.64
C LYS A 116 -4.04 7.56 -3.28
N ILE A 117 -3.39 8.50 -2.60
CA ILE A 117 -3.82 9.00 -1.31
C ILE A 117 -4.34 10.43 -1.51
N ILE A 118 -5.56 10.67 -1.06
CA ILE A 118 -6.20 11.99 -1.10
C ILE A 118 -6.51 12.39 0.32
N CYS A 119 -6.01 13.55 0.75
CA CYS A 119 -6.27 14.09 2.07
C CYS A 119 -6.97 15.43 1.99
N GLU A 120 -7.83 15.69 2.96
CA GLU A 120 -8.53 16.95 3.12
C GLU A 120 -8.32 17.50 4.53
N SER A 121 -8.32 18.80 4.67
CA SER A 121 -8.33 19.50 5.95
C SER A 121 -9.62 20.33 6.09
N LYS A 122 -10.12 20.43 7.30
CA LYS A 122 -11.33 21.18 7.62
C LYS A 122 -10.96 22.60 8.05
N SER A 123 -11.59 23.60 7.44
CA SER A 123 -11.45 24.99 7.80
C SER A 123 -12.83 25.67 7.73
N ALA A 124 -13.20 26.39 8.79
CA ALA A 124 -14.48 27.07 8.89
C ALA A 124 -15.71 26.18 8.59
N GLY A 125 -15.65 24.90 8.98
CA GLY A 125 -16.72 23.92 8.78
C GLY A 125 -16.74 23.26 7.41
N GLU A 126 -15.83 23.62 6.51
CA GLU A 126 -15.74 23.06 5.16
C GLU A 126 -14.46 22.26 4.95
N TRP A 127 -14.53 21.21 4.12
CA TRP A 127 -13.41 20.36 3.77
C TRP A 127 -12.73 20.85 2.49
N PHE A 128 -11.39 20.96 2.54
CA PHE A 128 -10.57 21.38 1.41
C PHE A 128 -9.49 20.36 1.14
N VAL A 129 -9.24 20.04 -0.13
CA VAL A 129 -8.16 19.14 -0.55
C VAL A 129 -6.81 19.74 -0.17
N LYS A 130 -5.98 18.94 0.49
CA LYS A 130 -4.60 19.33 0.82
C LYS A 130 -3.71 19.13 -0.40
N ASN A 131 -2.95 20.16 -0.77
CA ASN A 131 -1.97 20.09 -1.86
C ASN A 131 -0.60 19.63 -1.33
N GLU A 132 -0.57 18.47 -0.68
CA GLU A 132 0.66 17.84 -0.21
C GLU A 132 1.09 16.73 -1.15
N ASP A 133 2.39 16.41 -1.14
CA ASP A 133 2.95 15.32 -1.91
C ASP A 133 2.91 14.01 -1.10
N TYR A 134 2.11 13.07 -1.53
CA TYR A 134 1.95 11.76 -0.88
C TYR A 134 2.67 10.64 -1.62
N ARG A 135 3.52 10.95 -2.61
CA ARG A 135 4.18 9.93 -3.45
C ARG A 135 4.99 8.91 -2.64
N GLU A 136 5.68 9.34 -1.60
CA GLU A 136 6.41 8.42 -0.72
C GLU A 136 5.48 7.46 0.03
N ALA A 137 4.39 7.97 0.58
CA ALA A 137 3.39 7.15 1.27
C ALA A 137 2.68 6.19 0.30
N GLU A 138 2.34 6.66 -0.89
CA GLU A 138 1.74 5.85 -1.96
C GLU A 138 2.68 4.72 -2.39
N LYS A 139 3.98 5.03 -2.56
CA LYS A 139 5.02 4.05 -2.87
C LYS A 139 5.18 3.01 -1.77
N GLU A 140 5.19 3.42 -0.52
CA GLU A 140 5.27 2.50 0.63
C GLU A 140 4.09 1.54 0.70
N LEU A 141 2.90 2.06 0.42
CA LEU A 141 1.70 1.25 0.34
C LEU A 141 1.80 0.22 -0.79
N THR A 142 2.28 0.65 -1.96
CA THR A 142 2.52 -0.23 -3.11
C THR A 142 3.50 -1.35 -2.76
N ILE A 143 4.62 -1.02 -2.12
CA ILE A 143 5.62 -1.99 -1.66
C ILE A 143 5.00 -3.00 -0.69
N LYS A 144 4.21 -2.53 0.25
CA LYS A 144 3.55 -3.38 1.23
C LYS A 144 2.58 -4.38 0.58
N ILE A 145 1.82 -3.92 -0.39
CA ILE A 145 0.89 -4.77 -1.14
C ILE A 145 1.64 -5.78 -2.00
N LEU A 146 2.69 -5.35 -2.72
CA LEU A 146 3.51 -6.23 -3.54
C LEU A 146 4.20 -7.33 -2.71
N THR A 147 4.71 -6.97 -1.55
CA THR A 147 5.31 -7.90 -0.59
C THR A 147 4.31 -8.97 -0.16
N LYS A 148 3.11 -8.55 0.19
CA LYS A 148 2.04 -9.45 0.61
C LYS A 148 1.60 -10.35 -0.55
N ALA A 149 1.47 -9.80 -1.75
CA ALA A 149 1.12 -10.54 -2.95
C ALA A 149 2.17 -11.61 -3.29
N GLY A 150 3.44 -11.25 -3.16
CA GLY A 150 4.54 -12.20 -3.33
C GLY A 150 4.49 -13.35 -2.34
N ALA A 151 4.20 -13.07 -1.08
CA ALA A 151 4.04 -14.10 -0.05
C ALA A 151 2.85 -15.02 -0.34
N LEU A 152 1.72 -14.47 -0.76
CA LEU A 152 0.53 -15.25 -1.13
C LEU A 152 0.80 -16.14 -2.36
N SER A 153 1.49 -15.62 -3.36
CA SER A 153 1.91 -16.37 -4.54
C SER A 153 2.81 -17.55 -4.18
N SER A 154 3.76 -17.36 -3.29
CA SER A 154 4.65 -18.42 -2.81
C SER A 154 3.91 -19.53 -2.05
N GLN A 155 2.92 -19.16 -1.26
CA GLN A 155 2.08 -20.11 -0.52
C GLN A 155 1.21 -20.97 -1.44
N SER A 156 0.74 -20.42 -2.55
CA SER A 156 -0.14 -21.16 -3.48
C SER A 156 0.59 -22.24 -4.28
N ILE A 157 1.92 -22.24 -4.32
CA ILE A 157 2.75 -23.18 -5.06
C ILE A 157 3.11 -24.42 -4.20
N ASN A 158 2.91 -24.31 -2.92
CA ASN A 158 3.07 -25.44 -1.99
C ASN A 158 1.72 -26.16 -1.80
#